data_3fc9a94ec223025690380f5d01f07739
#
_entry.id   3fc9a94ec223025690380f5d01f07739
#
_cell.length_a   1.000
_cell.length_b   1.000
_cell.length_c   1.000
_cell.angle_alpha   90.00
_cell.angle_beta   90.00
_cell.angle_gamma   90.00
#
_symmetry.space_group_name_H-M   'P 1'
#
loop_
_entity.id
_entity.type
_entity.pdbx_description
1 polymer ?
#
loop_
_entity_poly.entity_id
_entity_poly.type
_entity_poly.pdbx_seq_one_letter_code
_entity_poly.pdbx_strand_id
1 'polypeptide(L)'
;MWKMKGNDRMYKYTICFIRKSDKILLLNRNKKPNMGMWNGVGGKIEENETPYEGIIRETFEETGIELSSVTYKGNVVFKSKDEPRGSEGMYVFLADLPDGVHMDTPLSTTEGLLEWKEIDWILNKDNRGVVSNLPKYLPIVLTEENKL
;
A
#
# COMPACT_ATOMS: atom_id res chain seq x y z
N MET A 1 20.42 6.30 5.21
CA MET A 1 19.49 5.26 4.76
C MET A 1 18.73 4.69 5.95
N TRP A 2 17.45 4.63 5.83
CA TRP A 2 16.60 4.13 6.88
C TRP A 2 16.73 2.60 6.99
N LYS A 3 16.94 2.14 8.20
CA LYS A 3 17.12 0.72 8.47
C LYS A 3 16.55 0.39 9.83
N MET A 4 15.95 -0.80 9.95
CA MET A 4 15.31 -1.21 11.17
C MET A 4 15.34 -2.73 11.26
N LYS A 5 15.70 -3.24 12.42
CA LYS A 5 15.64 -4.68 12.66
C LYS A 5 14.19 -5.10 12.84
N GLY A 6 13.90 -6.37 12.55
CA GLY A 6 12.54 -6.85 12.56
C GLY A 6 11.79 -6.59 13.85
N ASN A 7 12.44 -6.80 15.00
CA ASN A 7 11.76 -6.62 16.29
C ASN A 7 11.83 -5.20 16.82
N ASP A 8 12.50 -4.30 16.11
CA ASP A 8 12.61 -2.90 16.52
C ASP A 8 11.59 -2.01 15.83
N ARG A 9 10.86 -2.55 14.87
CA ARG A 9 9.93 -1.74 14.09
C ARG A 9 8.70 -1.38 14.91
N MET A 10 8.18 -0.18 14.68
CA MET A 10 7.02 0.33 15.39
C MET A 10 5.72 -0.30 14.93
N TYR A 11 5.61 -0.61 13.63
CA TYR A 11 4.34 -1.06 13.06
C TYR A 11 4.54 -2.40 12.38
N LYS A 12 3.43 -3.12 12.19
CA LYS A 12 3.46 -4.49 11.71
C LYS A 12 3.14 -4.61 10.22
N TYR A 13 2.65 -3.54 9.60
CA TYR A 13 2.09 -3.63 8.26
C TYR A 13 2.75 -2.65 7.32
N THR A 14 2.72 -3.01 6.03
CA THR A 14 3.17 -2.14 4.94
C THR A 14 2.08 -2.01 3.91
N ILE A 15 2.12 -0.90 3.16
CA ILE A 15 1.26 -0.71 2.01
C ILE A 15 2.06 -0.01 0.93
N CYS A 16 1.82 -0.39 -0.32
CA CYS A 16 2.50 0.20 -1.47
C CYS A 16 1.48 0.62 -2.52
N PHE A 17 1.72 1.79 -3.09
CA PHE A 17 0.94 2.28 -4.22
C PHE A 17 1.83 2.26 -5.44
N ILE A 18 1.50 1.40 -6.40
CA ILE A 18 2.25 1.27 -7.65
C ILE A 18 1.59 2.17 -8.67
N ARG A 19 2.36 3.10 -9.22
CA ARG A 19 1.84 4.11 -10.11
C ARG A 19 2.24 3.82 -11.56
N LYS A 20 1.29 4.04 -12.45
CA LYS A 20 1.51 3.98 -13.88
C LYS A 20 0.76 5.17 -14.48
N SER A 21 1.50 6.20 -14.92
CA SER A 21 0.89 7.44 -15.40
C SER A 21 -0.02 8.04 -14.32
N ASP A 22 -1.29 8.22 -14.63
CA ASP A 22 -2.27 8.79 -13.69
C ASP A 22 -3.08 7.73 -12.98
N LYS A 23 -2.57 6.49 -12.94
CA LYS A 23 -3.29 5.37 -12.34
C LYS A 23 -2.48 4.72 -11.24
N ILE A 24 -3.18 4.15 -10.29
CA ILE A 24 -2.62 3.39 -9.18
C ILE A 24 -3.20 1.98 -9.21
N LEU A 25 -2.36 0.99 -8.97
CA LEU A 25 -2.83 -0.39 -8.88
C LEU A 25 -3.45 -0.62 -7.52
N LEU A 26 -4.73 -0.95 -7.50
CA LEU A 26 -5.44 -1.22 -6.26
C LEU A 26 -5.95 -2.64 -6.24
N LEU A 27 -6.10 -3.15 -5.02
CA LEU A 27 -6.62 -4.48 -4.75
C LEU A 27 -7.96 -4.35 -4.05
N ASN A 28 -8.99 -5.03 -4.58
CA ASN A 28 -10.28 -5.16 -3.93
C ASN A 28 -10.26 -6.50 -3.19
N ARG A 29 -10.22 -6.44 -1.86
CA ARG A 29 -10.02 -7.64 -1.06
C ARG A 29 -11.28 -8.51 -1.06
N ASN A 30 -11.05 -9.82 -1.08
CA ASN A 30 -12.15 -10.77 -1.02
C ASN A 30 -12.32 -11.38 0.37
N LYS A 31 -11.64 -10.82 1.38
CA LYS A 31 -11.74 -11.29 2.76
C LYS A 31 -11.45 -10.14 3.72
N LYS A 32 -11.77 -10.37 4.99
CA LYS A 32 -11.51 -9.39 6.05
C LYS A 32 -10.02 -9.17 6.23
N PRO A 33 -9.60 -8.00 6.69
CA PRO A 33 -10.40 -6.79 6.87
C PRO A 33 -10.63 -6.08 5.55
N ASN A 34 -11.59 -5.18 5.51
CA ASN A 34 -11.88 -4.33 4.36
C ASN A 34 -12.34 -5.11 3.13
N MET A 35 -13.05 -6.21 3.34
CA MET A 35 -13.58 -7.01 2.24
C MET A 35 -14.46 -6.15 1.33
N GLY A 36 -14.22 -6.24 0.02
CA GLY A 36 -14.97 -5.48 -0.96
C GLY A 36 -14.51 -4.04 -1.15
N MET A 37 -13.46 -3.63 -0.46
CA MET A 37 -12.95 -2.26 -0.56
C MET A 37 -11.63 -2.24 -1.32
N TRP A 38 -11.39 -1.14 -2.02
CA TRP A 38 -10.15 -0.96 -2.77
C TRP A 38 -9.08 -0.29 -1.91
N ASN A 39 -7.87 -0.79 -1.98
CA ASN A 39 -6.73 -0.23 -1.25
C ASN A 39 -5.44 -0.59 -1.99
N GLY A 40 -4.32 -0.04 -1.55
CA GLY A 40 -3.02 -0.43 -2.07
C GLY A 40 -2.69 -1.87 -1.71
N VAL A 41 -1.59 -2.36 -2.26
CA VAL A 41 -1.12 -3.72 -1.98
C VAL A 41 -0.17 -3.69 -0.79
N GLY A 42 -0.04 -4.82 -0.10
CA GLY A 42 0.85 -4.89 1.04
C GLY A 42 0.35 -5.91 2.04
N GLY A 43 0.98 -5.95 3.19
CA GLY A 43 0.60 -6.90 4.20
C GLY A 43 1.49 -6.86 5.41
N LYS A 44 1.49 -7.95 6.15
CA LYS A 44 2.20 -8.02 7.42
C LYS A 44 3.69 -8.27 7.19
N ILE A 45 4.51 -7.52 7.91
CA ILE A 45 5.96 -7.70 7.88
C ILE A 45 6.31 -8.95 8.68
N GLU A 46 7.16 -9.80 8.10
CA GLU A 46 7.58 -11.01 8.77
C GLU A 46 8.72 -10.73 9.74
N GLU A 47 8.89 -11.65 10.67
CA GLU A 47 9.99 -11.58 11.61
C GLU A 47 11.30 -11.60 10.82
N ASN A 48 12.26 -10.79 11.24
CA ASN A 48 13.56 -10.65 10.58
C ASN A 48 13.54 -9.95 9.24
N GLU A 49 12.41 -9.32 8.90
CA GLU A 49 12.27 -8.48 7.70
C GLU A 49 12.26 -7.02 8.08
N THR A 50 12.95 -6.19 7.28
CA THR A 50 12.70 -4.75 7.37
C THR A 50 11.38 -4.44 6.67
N PRO A 51 10.77 -3.29 6.96
CA PRO A 51 9.57 -2.91 6.20
C PRO A 51 9.81 -2.82 4.71
N TYR A 52 11.00 -2.38 4.29
CA TYR A 52 11.37 -2.33 2.88
C TYR A 52 11.34 -3.73 2.26
N GLU A 53 11.98 -4.68 2.93
CA GLU A 53 12.00 -6.06 2.45
C GLU A 53 10.58 -6.64 2.42
N GLY A 54 9.81 -6.31 3.43
CA GLY A 54 8.44 -6.80 3.52
C GLY A 54 7.56 -6.33 2.38
N ILE A 55 7.67 -5.05 2.00
CA ILE A 55 6.81 -4.54 0.94
C ILE A 55 7.22 -5.10 -0.43
N ILE A 56 8.52 -5.31 -0.64
CA ILE A 56 8.97 -5.94 -1.89
C ILE A 56 8.38 -7.35 -2.00
N ARG A 57 8.47 -8.12 -0.92
CA ARG A 57 7.94 -9.48 -0.89
C ARG A 57 6.43 -9.52 -1.05
N GLU A 58 5.72 -8.69 -0.27
CA GLU A 58 4.24 -8.67 -0.32
C GLU A 58 3.74 -8.25 -1.69
N THR A 59 4.38 -7.27 -2.29
CA THR A 59 3.98 -6.82 -3.62
C THR A 59 4.12 -7.96 -4.63
N PHE A 60 5.24 -8.67 -4.57
CA PHE A 60 5.44 -9.79 -5.48
C PHE A 60 4.41 -10.90 -5.24
N GLU A 61 4.13 -11.21 -3.99
CA GLU A 61 3.16 -12.27 -3.67
C GLU A 61 1.76 -11.91 -4.15
N GLU A 62 1.37 -10.64 -4.04
CA GLU A 62 0.02 -10.23 -4.37
C GLU A 62 -0.17 -9.91 -5.84
N THR A 63 0.86 -9.42 -6.51
CA THR A 63 0.72 -8.92 -7.87
C THR A 63 1.58 -9.64 -8.90
N GLY A 64 2.63 -10.33 -8.46
CA GLY A 64 3.62 -10.88 -9.38
C GLY A 64 4.62 -9.86 -9.87
N ILE A 65 4.51 -8.61 -9.44
CA ILE A 65 5.44 -7.55 -9.87
C ILE A 65 6.64 -7.54 -8.94
N GLU A 66 7.82 -7.67 -9.53
CA GLU A 66 9.08 -7.60 -8.79
C GLU A 66 9.57 -6.15 -8.85
N LEU A 67 9.43 -5.44 -7.73
CA LEU A 67 9.86 -4.05 -7.69
C LEU A 67 11.35 -3.98 -7.47
N SER A 68 12.02 -3.15 -8.26
CA SER A 68 13.46 -2.92 -8.09
C SER A 68 13.73 -1.86 -7.04
N SER A 69 12.78 -0.96 -6.83
CA SER A 69 12.92 0.07 -5.80
C SER A 69 11.57 0.59 -5.41
N VAL A 70 11.48 1.06 -4.17
CA VAL A 70 10.29 1.73 -3.66
C VAL A 70 10.76 2.94 -2.85
N THR A 71 9.91 3.94 -2.78
CA THR A 71 10.20 5.14 -1.99
C THR A 71 9.35 5.12 -0.73
N TYR A 72 10.00 5.21 0.42
CA TYR A 72 9.28 5.31 1.68
C TYR A 72 8.69 6.70 1.81
N LYS A 73 7.38 6.76 2.12
CA LYS A 73 6.64 8.03 2.14
C LYS A 73 6.11 8.37 3.53
N GLY A 74 6.39 7.56 4.53
CA GLY A 74 5.96 7.85 5.87
C GLY A 74 5.04 6.79 6.42
N ASN A 75 4.38 7.11 7.51
CA ASN A 75 3.54 6.15 8.23
C ASN A 75 2.12 6.66 8.34
N VAL A 76 1.18 5.73 8.24
CA VAL A 76 -0.21 6.01 8.60
C VAL A 76 -0.46 5.31 9.92
N VAL A 77 -0.92 6.06 10.91
CA VAL A 77 -1.12 5.56 12.25
C VAL A 77 -2.60 5.53 12.56
N PHE A 78 -3.05 4.41 13.09
CA PHE A 78 -4.45 4.24 13.46
C PHE A 78 -4.57 4.33 14.97
N LYS A 79 -5.64 4.95 15.44
CA LYS A 79 -6.00 4.87 16.84
C LYS A 79 -7.19 3.94 16.96
N SER A 80 -7.09 2.94 17.82
CA SER A 80 -8.21 2.07 18.10
C SER A 80 -8.59 2.24 19.54
N LYS A 81 -9.81 1.80 19.88
CA LYS A 81 -10.28 1.87 21.26
C LYS A 81 -9.45 0.98 22.18
N ASP A 82 -8.93 -0.11 21.63
CA ASP A 82 -8.15 -1.07 22.41
C ASP A 82 -6.70 -0.65 22.54
N GLU A 83 -6.23 0.23 21.65
CA GLU A 83 -4.85 0.71 21.65
C GLU A 83 -4.82 2.21 21.48
N PRO A 84 -5.26 2.96 22.50
CA PRO A 84 -5.40 4.42 22.37
C PRO A 84 -4.08 5.15 22.16
N ARG A 85 -2.95 4.49 22.34
CA ARG A 85 -1.64 5.13 22.13
C ARG A 85 -1.26 5.18 20.64
N GLY A 86 -2.09 4.64 19.76
CA GLY A 86 -1.81 4.69 18.35
C GLY A 86 -0.67 3.77 17.93
N SER A 87 -0.58 2.62 18.59
CA SER A 87 0.49 1.66 18.27
C SER A 87 0.27 0.92 16.97
N GLU A 88 -0.91 1.03 16.38
CA GLU A 88 -1.19 0.37 15.12
C GLU A 88 -0.99 1.32 13.96
N GLY A 89 -0.39 0.81 12.92
CA GLY A 89 -0.13 1.62 11.75
C GLY A 89 0.56 0.83 10.68
N MET A 90 0.96 1.54 9.64
CA MET A 90 1.64 0.90 8.52
C MET A 90 2.64 1.85 7.92
N TYR A 91 3.70 1.25 7.36
CA TYR A 91 4.69 1.97 6.58
C TYR A 91 4.17 2.10 5.15
N VAL A 92 4.25 3.31 4.60
CA VAL A 92 3.68 3.62 3.29
C VAL A 92 4.78 3.81 2.27
N PHE A 93 4.64 3.13 1.14
CA PHE A 93 5.62 3.19 0.05
C PHE A 93 4.93 3.55 -1.26
N LEU A 94 5.69 4.19 -2.12
CA LEU A 94 5.27 4.53 -3.48
C LEU A 94 6.28 3.93 -4.45
N ALA A 95 5.81 3.36 -5.54
CA ALA A 95 6.67 2.81 -6.57
C ALA A 95 6.07 3.11 -7.93
N ASP A 96 6.93 3.24 -8.92
CA ASP A 96 6.48 3.28 -10.32
C ASP A 96 6.52 1.86 -10.86
N LEU A 97 5.60 1.55 -11.76
CA LEU A 97 5.64 0.27 -12.45
C LEU A 97 6.98 0.18 -13.19
N PRO A 98 7.77 -0.90 -12.96
CA PRO A 98 9.09 -0.98 -13.59
C PRO A 98 8.98 -1.00 -15.11
N ASP A 99 10.01 -0.44 -15.77
CA ASP A 99 10.08 -0.46 -17.22
C ASP A 99 10.05 -1.89 -17.74
N GLY A 100 9.31 -2.09 -18.81
CA GLY A 100 9.21 -3.41 -19.42
C GLY A 100 8.22 -4.34 -18.75
N VAL A 101 7.68 -3.95 -17.60
CA VAL A 101 6.66 -4.76 -16.92
C VAL A 101 5.29 -4.32 -17.41
N HIS A 102 4.44 -5.30 -17.68
CA HIS A 102 3.11 -5.04 -18.21
C HIS A 102 2.12 -5.88 -17.39
N MET A 103 1.04 -5.27 -16.98
CA MET A 103 -0.01 -5.98 -16.27
C MET A 103 -1.37 -5.53 -16.79
N ASP A 104 -2.08 -6.46 -17.36
CA ASP A 104 -3.46 -6.21 -17.80
C ASP A 104 -4.39 -6.43 -16.63
N THR A 105 -5.33 -5.51 -16.47
CA THR A 105 -6.36 -5.65 -15.42
C THR A 105 -7.73 -5.52 -16.04
N PRO A 106 -8.79 -6.02 -15.37
CA PRO A 106 -8.76 -6.60 -14.03
C PRO A 106 -8.10 -7.97 -14.00
N LEU A 107 -7.44 -8.27 -12.89
CA LEU A 107 -6.75 -9.54 -12.71
C LEU A 107 -7.17 -10.16 -11.39
N SER A 108 -7.72 -11.36 -11.46
CA SER A 108 -8.18 -12.07 -10.26
C SER A 108 -7.00 -12.78 -9.60
N THR A 109 -6.89 -12.63 -8.29
CA THR A 109 -5.86 -13.30 -7.50
C THR A 109 -6.50 -13.99 -6.32
N THR A 110 -5.70 -14.75 -5.55
CA THR A 110 -6.22 -15.39 -4.35
C THR A 110 -6.65 -14.38 -3.29
N GLU A 111 -6.11 -13.16 -3.34
CA GLU A 111 -6.41 -12.12 -2.36
C GLU A 111 -7.58 -11.24 -2.79
N GLY A 112 -7.93 -11.23 -4.05
CA GLY A 112 -8.99 -10.39 -4.57
C GLY A 112 -8.73 -9.98 -6.00
N LEU A 113 -9.28 -8.84 -6.37
CA LEU A 113 -9.25 -8.34 -7.74
C LEU A 113 -8.31 -7.14 -7.84
N LEU A 114 -7.33 -7.24 -8.73
CA LEU A 114 -6.40 -6.13 -9.00
C LEU A 114 -6.92 -5.33 -10.19
N GLU A 115 -6.83 -4.00 -10.07
CA GLU A 115 -7.20 -3.15 -11.19
C GLU A 115 -6.46 -1.81 -11.11
N TRP A 116 -6.04 -1.31 -12.27
CA TRP A 116 -5.52 0.05 -12.38
C TRP A 116 -6.68 1.01 -12.24
N LYS A 117 -6.60 1.93 -11.27
CA LYS A 117 -7.64 2.93 -11.03
C LYS A 117 -7.06 4.32 -11.23
N GLU A 118 -7.80 5.18 -11.89
CA GLU A 118 -7.37 6.56 -12.05
C GLU A 118 -7.32 7.27 -10.71
N ILE A 119 -6.30 8.09 -10.52
CA ILE A 119 -6.12 8.82 -9.28
C ILE A 119 -7.35 9.68 -8.99
N ASP A 120 -7.91 10.33 -10.02
CA ASP A 120 -9.10 11.14 -9.83
C ASP A 120 -10.29 10.31 -9.32
N TRP A 121 -10.42 9.08 -9.79
CA TRP A 121 -11.47 8.20 -9.30
C TRP A 121 -11.26 7.86 -7.83
N ILE A 122 -10.02 7.56 -7.46
CA ILE A 122 -9.71 7.19 -6.07
C ILE A 122 -10.04 8.36 -5.14
N LEU A 123 -9.73 9.57 -5.56
CA LEU A 123 -9.84 10.76 -4.70
C LEU A 123 -11.21 11.43 -4.77
N ASN A 124 -12.12 10.92 -5.59
CA ASN A 124 -13.45 11.51 -5.71
C ASN A 124 -14.17 11.38 -4.37
N LYS A 125 -14.67 12.50 -3.86
CA LYS A 125 -15.28 12.55 -2.53
C LYS A 125 -16.53 11.69 -2.40
N ASP A 126 -17.15 11.35 -3.53
CA ASP A 126 -18.36 10.52 -3.53
C ASP A 126 -18.05 9.04 -3.66
N ASN A 127 -16.78 8.68 -3.76
CA ASN A 127 -16.36 7.30 -3.93
C ASN A 127 -16.44 6.57 -2.58
N ARG A 128 -17.31 5.58 -2.50
CA ARG A 128 -17.47 4.77 -1.29
C ARG A 128 -16.79 3.40 -1.41
N GLY A 129 -16.09 3.17 -2.50
CA GLY A 129 -15.48 1.87 -2.75
C GLY A 129 -14.04 1.75 -2.28
N VAL A 130 -13.42 2.85 -1.84
CA VAL A 130 -12.06 2.81 -1.33
C VAL A 130 -12.07 2.82 0.19
N VAL A 131 -10.98 2.30 0.78
CA VAL A 131 -10.84 2.33 2.24
C VAL A 131 -10.90 3.78 2.70
N SER A 132 -11.61 4.03 3.80
CA SER A 132 -12.07 5.37 4.15
C SER A 132 -10.94 6.38 4.38
N ASN A 133 -9.78 5.93 4.88
CA ASN A 133 -8.67 6.85 5.13
C ASN A 133 -7.80 7.09 3.90
N LEU A 134 -7.98 6.31 2.83
CA LEU A 134 -7.10 6.40 1.67
C LEU A 134 -7.09 7.79 1.02
N PRO A 135 -8.25 8.42 0.76
CA PRO A 135 -8.22 9.75 0.14
C PRO A 135 -7.60 10.82 1.03
N LYS A 136 -7.47 10.55 2.33
CA LYS A 136 -6.91 11.54 3.24
C LYS A 136 -5.40 11.62 3.15
N TYR A 137 -4.72 10.49 2.91
CA TYR A 137 -3.26 10.51 2.90
C TYR A 137 -2.65 10.29 1.52
N LEU A 138 -3.39 9.71 0.57
CA LEU A 138 -2.83 9.43 -0.75
C LEU A 138 -2.30 10.69 -1.44
N PRO A 139 -2.97 11.85 -1.37
CA PRO A 139 -2.40 13.04 -2.01
C PRO A 139 -1.01 13.39 -1.48
N ILE A 140 -0.77 13.18 -0.18
CA ILE A 140 0.55 13.44 0.40
C ILE A 140 1.56 12.45 -0.15
N VAL A 141 1.17 11.18 -0.25
CA VAL A 141 2.04 10.13 -0.78
C VAL A 141 2.48 10.45 -2.20
N LEU A 142 1.59 11.04 -2.99
CA LEU A 142 1.85 11.27 -4.40
C LEU A 142 2.65 12.55 -4.67
N THR A 143 2.90 13.37 -3.65
CA THR A 143 3.71 14.57 -3.86
C THR A 143 5.16 14.17 -4.12
N GLU A 144 5.86 15.01 -4.87
CA GLU A 144 7.27 14.75 -5.15
C GLU A 144 8.15 15.07 -3.96
N GLU A 145 7.67 15.91 -3.07
CA GLU A 145 8.39 16.20 -1.85
C GLU A 145 8.19 15.08 -0.87
N ASN A 146 9.27 14.49 -0.44
CA ASN A 146 9.22 13.34 0.46
C ASN A 146 9.36 13.75 1.91
N LYS A 147 8.77 14.85 2.27
CA LYS A 147 8.90 15.36 3.62
C LYS A 147 7.81 14.82 4.49
N LEU A 148 8.13 13.87 5.26
CA LEU A 148 7.21 13.32 6.23
C LEU A 148 7.86 13.24 7.58
#